data_d8bf53b6d91d0a88435117de1c3dccbc
#
_entry.id   d8bf53b6d91d0a88435117de1c3dccbc
#
_cell.length_a   1.000
_cell.length_b   1.000
_cell.length_c   1.000
_cell.angle_alpha   90.00
_cell.angle_beta   90.00
_cell.angle_gamma   90.00
#
_symmetry.space_group_name_H-M   'P 1'
#
loop_
_entity.id
_entity.type
_entity.pdbx_description
1 polymer ?
#
loop_
_entity_poly.entity_id
_entity_poly.type
_entity_poly.pdbx_seq_one_letter_code
_entity_poly.pdbx_strand_id
1 'polypeptide(L)'
;MKTAIAIAAHPDDIEFMMAGTLLLLKNAGYQIHYLNLSQGNCGSIDYSPAETSKIRLAEAKKAAAILGASFHPPFCKDLEIIYDVKTLRRLAAVIREVKPSIVLTHSPEDYMEDHTNTCRLAVTAAVLCVHGIDSCCKYCSGCLCLLFRNQHSRT
;
A
#
# COMPACT_ATOMS: atom_id res chain seq x y z
N MET A 1 15.80 -13.60 -0.18
CA MET A 1 16.01 -12.22 0.36
C MET A 1 14.70 -11.82 1.06
N LYS A 2 14.76 -11.17 2.22
CA LYS A 2 13.54 -10.74 2.93
C LYS A 2 12.96 -9.50 2.24
N THR A 3 11.64 -9.43 2.12
CA THR A 3 10.94 -8.37 1.40
C THR A 3 9.88 -7.75 2.29
N ALA A 4 9.71 -6.44 2.24
CA ALA A 4 8.65 -5.71 2.90
C ALA A 4 7.94 -4.82 1.88
N ILE A 5 6.61 -4.71 1.98
CA ILE A 5 5.80 -3.85 1.15
C ILE A 5 4.99 -2.88 2.02
N ALA A 6 4.97 -1.61 1.65
CA ALA A 6 4.02 -0.64 2.15
C ALA A 6 2.85 -0.52 1.16
N ILE A 7 1.64 -0.64 1.66
CA ILE A 7 0.38 -0.52 0.92
C ILE A 7 -0.46 0.55 1.58
N ALA A 8 -0.61 1.69 0.93
CA ALA A 8 -1.40 2.81 1.43
C ALA A 8 -2.47 3.25 0.43
N ALA A 9 -3.38 4.12 0.85
CA ALA A 9 -4.47 4.61 0.01
C ALA A 9 -3.97 5.63 -1.00
N HIS A 10 -3.36 6.72 -0.53
CA HIS A 10 -3.02 7.88 -1.34
C HIS A 10 -1.51 8.14 -1.41
N PRO A 11 -1.03 8.84 -2.45
CA PRO A 11 0.30 9.43 -2.45
C PRO A 11 0.47 10.38 -1.25
N ASP A 12 1.52 10.22 -0.45
CA ASP A 12 1.92 10.82 0.81
C ASP A 12 1.67 9.99 2.09
N ASP A 13 0.69 9.12 2.13
CA ASP A 13 0.43 8.29 3.32
C ASP A 13 1.65 7.47 3.76
N ILE A 14 2.37 6.88 2.80
CA ILE A 14 3.56 6.08 3.09
C ILE A 14 4.66 6.96 3.68
N GLU A 15 4.85 8.16 3.13
CA GLU A 15 5.85 9.12 3.58
C GLU A 15 5.57 9.57 5.01
N PHE A 16 4.33 9.91 5.32
CA PHE A 16 3.96 10.41 6.65
C PHE A 16 3.93 9.33 7.73
N MET A 17 3.47 8.12 7.39
CA MET A 17 3.18 7.13 8.42
C MET A 17 4.17 5.95 8.45
N MET A 18 4.78 5.59 7.33
CA MET A 18 5.50 4.32 7.17
C MET A 18 6.98 4.49 6.82
N ALA A 19 7.41 5.65 6.29
CA ALA A 19 8.75 5.84 5.74
C ALA A 19 9.86 5.56 6.75
N GLY A 20 9.71 5.98 8.00
CA GLY A 20 10.67 5.69 9.06
C GLY A 20 10.86 4.19 9.30
N THR A 21 9.76 3.45 9.36
CA THR A 21 9.77 1.98 9.51
C THR A 21 10.40 1.31 8.29
N LEU A 22 10.09 1.79 7.07
CA LEU A 22 10.67 1.26 5.84
C LEU A 22 12.19 1.46 5.78
N LEU A 23 12.69 2.62 6.23
CA LEU A 23 14.13 2.88 6.32
C LEU A 23 14.82 1.93 7.32
N LEU A 24 14.21 1.67 8.46
CA LEU A 24 14.72 0.70 9.43
C LEU A 24 14.74 -0.72 8.85
N LEU A 25 13.69 -1.13 8.15
CA LEU A 25 13.63 -2.43 7.48
C LEU A 25 14.68 -2.54 6.37
N LYS A 26 14.87 -1.47 5.57
CA LYS A 26 15.94 -1.41 4.57
C LYS A 26 17.32 -1.59 5.19
N ASN A 27 17.60 -0.90 6.29
CA ASN A 27 18.86 -1.03 7.02
C ASN A 27 19.04 -2.44 7.61
N ALA A 28 17.95 -3.14 7.92
CA ALA A 28 17.96 -4.53 8.36
C ALA A 28 18.05 -5.54 7.18
N GLY A 29 18.30 -5.07 5.96
CA GLY A 29 18.53 -5.90 4.77
C GLY A 29 17.26 -6.36 4.05
N TYR A 30 16.11 -5.71 4.27
CA TYR A 30 14.89 -5.97 3.51
C TYR A 30 14.91 -5.24 2.17
N GLN A 31 14.43 -5.91 1.13
CA GLN A 31 14.02 -5.26 -0.10
C GLN A 31 12.67 -4.57 0.13
N ILE A 32 12.58 -3.29 -0.22
CA ILE A 32 11.40 -2.48 0.04
C ILE A 32 10.57 -2.31 -1.22
N HIS A 33 9.25 -2.46 -1.08
CA HIS A 33 8.26 -2.18 -2.12
C HIS A 33 7.28 -1.12 -1.65
N TYR A 34 6.81 -0.28 -2.58
CA TYR A 34 5.97 0.89 -2.35
C TYR A 34 4.75 0.85 -3.27
N LEU A 35 3.54 0.85 -2.72
CA LEU A 35 2.28 0.84 -3.45
C LEU A 35 1.26 1.75 -2.79
N ASN A 36 0.82 2.80 -3.47
CA ASN A 36 -0.43 3.49 -3.17
C ASN A 36 -1.53 2.92 -4.06
N LEU A 37 -2.71 2.62 -3.51
CA LEU A 37 -3.80 2.04 -4.30
C LEU A 37 -4.40 3.06 -5.24
N SER A 38 -4.54 4.33 -4.80
CA SER A 38 -5.12 5.41 -5.61
C SER A 38 -4.07 6.35 -6.20
N GLN A 39 -4.53 7.18 -7.11
CA GLN A 39 -3.71 8.09 -7.92
C GLN A 39 -3.53 9.48 -7.31
N GLY A 40 -4.26 9.82 -6.23
CA GLY A 40 -4.24 11.16 -5.64
C GLY A 40 -5.01 12.20 -6.47
N ASN A 41 -5.99 11.80 -7.28
CA ASN A 41 -6.68 12.69 -8.22
C ASN A 41 -7.57 13.75 -7.56
N CYS A 42 -7.94 13.58 -6.30
CA CYS A 42 -8.73 14.56 -5.54
C CYS A 42 -7.87 15.44 -4.61
N GLY A 43 -6.55 15.34 -4.68
CA GLY A 43 -5.61 16.00 -3.75
C GLY A 43 -5.34 17.49 -4.04
N SER A 44 -6.06 18.15 -4.97
CA SER A 44 -5.91 19.57 -5.27
C SER A 44 -7.23 20.21 -5.66
N ILE A 45 -7.37 21.50 -5.30
CA ILE A 45 -8.47 22.37 -5.77
C ILE A 45 -8.04 23.25 -6.94
N ASP A 46 -6.73 23.38 -7.21
CA ASP A 46 -6.16 24.28 -8.20
C ASP A 46 -5.96 23.62 -9.57
N TYR A 47 -5.88 22.28 -9.59
CA TYR A 47 -5.61 21.50 -10.80
C TYR A 47 -6.77 20.55 -11.12
N SER A 48 -6.91 20.25 -12.40
CA SER A 48 -7.85 19.19 -12.81
C SER A 48 -7.45 17.83 -12.23
N PRO A 49 -8.40 16.89 -12.03
CA PRO A 49 -8.09 15.55 -11.50
C PRO A 49 -6.99 14.81 -12.31
N ALA A 50 -6.95 15.02 -13.63
CA ALA A 50 -5.95 14.41 -14.48
C ALA A 50 -4.54 15.01 -14.29
N GLU A 51 -4.45 16.32 -14.09
CA GLU A 51 -3.19 17.01 -13.77
C GLU A 51 -2.70 16.65 -12.39
N THR A 52 -3.61 16.67 -11.39
CA THR A 52 -3.31 16.26 -10.01
C THR A 52 -2.75 14.84 -9.98
N SER A 53 -3.39 13.87 -10.65
CA SER A 53 -2.87 12.51 -10.74
C SER A 53 -1.45 12.43 -11.31
N LYS A 54 -1.12 13.22 -12.32
CA LYS A 54 0.23 13.25 -12.89
C LYS A 54 1.26 13.78 -11.89
N ILE A 55 0.93 14.85 -11.19
CA ILE A 55 1.79 15.47 -10.17
C ILE A 55 2.02 14.47 -9.04
N ARG A 56 0.94 13.94 -8.46
CA ARG A 56 1.01 13.01 -7.32
C ARG A 56 1.73 11.71 -7.67
N LEU A 57 1.55 11.20 -8.88
CA LEU A 57 2.29 10.03 -9.36
C LEU A 57 3.81 10.30 -9.46
N ALA A 58 4.19 11.50 -9.90
CA ALA A 58 5.61 11.89 -9.98
C ALA A 58 6.22 12.02 -8.57
N GLU A 59 5.49 12.59 -7.62
CA GLU A 59 5.89 12.70 -6.21
C GLU A 59 6.07 11.32 -5.58
N ALA A 60 5.09 10.42 -5.70
CA ALA A 60 5.16 9.06 -5.17
C ALA A 60 6.35 8.25 -5.76
N LYS A 61 6.61 8.38 -7.07
CA LYS A 61 7.80 7.76 -7.69
C LYS A 61 9.10 8.31 -7.12
N LYS A 62 9.18 9.62 -6.90
CA LYS A 62 10.34 10.27 -6.31
C LYS A 62 10.55 9.82 -4.86
N ALA A 63 9.47 9.74 -4.07
CA ALA A 63 9.51 9.24 -2.70
C ALA A 63 10.01 7.78 -2.64
N ALA A 64 9.45 6.90 -3.49
CA ALA A 64 9.91 5.52 -3.61
C ALA A 64 11.40 5.43 -3.99
N ALA A 65 11.87 6.28 -4.92
CA ALA A 65 13.28 6.32 -5.31
C ALA A 65 14.20 6.77 -4.16
N ILE A 66 13.79 7.77 -3.36
CA ILE A 66 14.54 8.21 -2.16
C ILE A 66 14.64 7.08 -1.13
N LEU A 67 13.55 6.34 -0.91
CA LEU A 67 13.55 5.16 -0.05
C LEU A 67 14.38 3.99 -0.64
N GLY A 68 14.69 4.04 -1.95
CA GLY A 68 15.27 2.90 -2.67
C GLY A 68 14.30 1.74 -2.77
N ALA A 69 13.01 2.02 -2.85
CA ALA A 69 11.94 1.05 -2.94
C ALA A 69 11.55 0.76 -4.40
N SER A 70 11.11 -0.46 -4.68
CA SER A 70 10.48 -0.81 -5.94
C SER A 70 9.06 -0.23 -5.97
N PHE A 71 8.80 0.68 -6.91
CA PHE A 71 7.51 1.34 -7.06
C PHE A 71 6.52 0.45 -7.83
N HIS A 72 5.30 0.31 -7.31
CA HIS A 72 4.18 -0.32 -8.00
C HIS A 72 3.16 0.75 -8.43
N PRO A 73 2.64 0.69 -9.68
CA PRO A 73 1.69 1.68 -10.16
C PRO A 73 0.34 1.57 -9.44
N PRO A 74 -0.31 2.69 -9.12
CA PRO A 74 -1.66 2.72 -8.56
C PRO A 74 -2.69 2.16 -9.55
N PHE A 75 -3.85 1.71 -9.05
CA PHE A 75 -4.89 1.13 -9.90
C PHE A 75 -6.32 1.51 -9.50
N CYS A 76 -6.48 2.39 -8.51
CA CYS A 76 -7.74 3.02 -8.12
C CYS A 76 -7.66 4.53 -8.31
N LYS A 77 -8.79 5.21 -8.15
CA LYS A 77 -8.86 6.65 -7.95
C LYS A 77 -9.21 6.93 -6.48
N ASP A 78 -8.99 8.17 -6.04
CA ASP A 78 -9.41 8.62 -4.71
C ASP A 78 -10.93 8.48 -4.60
N LEU A 79 -11.40 8.06 -3.42
CA LEU A 79 -12.80 7.77 -3.10
C LEU A 79 -13.39 6.58 -3.88
N GLU A 80 -12.59 5.89 -4.69
CA GLU A 80 -13.00 4.70 -5.44
C GLU A 80 -12.24 3.43 -4.96
N ILE A 81 -11.60 3.47 -3.77
CA ILE A 81 -11.03 2.26 -3.15
C ILE A 81 -12.16 1.48 -2.48
N ILE A 82 -12.73 0.55 -3.22
CA ILE A 82 -13.86 -0.27 -2.76
C ILE A 82 -13.36 -1.67 -2.42
N TYR A 83 -13.85 -2.24 -1.30
CA TYR A 83 -13.60 -3.63 -0.96
C TYR A 83 -14.43 -4.55 -1.86
N ASP A 84 -13.91 -4.87 -3.03
CA ASP A 84 -14.50 -5.77 -4.00
C ASP A 84 -13.51 -6.84 -4.50
N VAL A 85 -14.06 -7.85 -5.17
CA VAL A 85 -13.27 -9.00 -5.68
C VAL A 85 -12.27 -8.57 -6.75
N LYS A 86 -12.58 -7.58 -7.56
CA LYS A 86 -11.70 -7.11 -8.66
C LYS A 86 -10.46 -6.43 -8.07
N THR A 87 -10.66 -5.50 -7.15
CA THR A 87 -9.59 -4.76 -6.46
C THR A 87 -8.75 -5.72 -5.62
N LEU A 88 -9.40 -6.63 -4.89
CA LEU A 88 -8.72 -7.66 -4.10
C LEU A 88 -7.82 -8.56 -4.95
N ARG A 89 -8.31 -9.03 -6.11
CA ARG A 89 -7.51 -9.87 -7.03
C ARG A 89 -6.29 -9.14 -7.58
N ARG A 90 -6.42 -7.85 -7.91
CA ARG A 90 -5.28 -7.03 -8.37
C ARG A 90 -4.23 -6.89 -7.28
N LEU A 91 -4.64 -6.57 -6.06
CA LEU A 91 -3.72 -6.46 -4.93
C LEU A 91 -3.07 -7.79 -4.57
N ALA A 92 -3.84 -8.88 -4.57
CA ALA A 92 -3.31 -10.22 -4.35
C ALA A 92 -2.27 -10.62 -5.40
N ALA A 93 -2.43 -10.20 -6.66
CA ALA A 93 -1.43 -10.44 -7.70
C ALA A 93 -0.10 -9.74 -7.37
N VAL A 94 -0.13 -8.48 -6.92
CA VAL A 94 1.08 -7.76 -6.48
C VAL A 94 1.74 -8.46 -5.29
N ILE A 95 0.95 -8.85 -4.28
CA ILE A 95 1.50 -9.55 -3.09
C ILE A 95 2.12 -10.90 -3.48
N ARG A 96 1.53 -11.63 -4.42
CA ARG A 96 2.11 -12.90 -4.93
C ARG A 96 3.42 -12.70 -5.69
N GLU A 97 3.53 -11.62 -6.44
CA GLU A 97 4.76 -11.27 -7.16
C GLU A 97 5.88 -10.87 -6.17
N VAL A 98 5.57 -10.00 -5.23
CA VAL A 98 6.50 -9.44 -4.24
C VAL A 98 6.89 -10.48 -3.19
N LYS A 99 5.96 -11.34 -2.78
CA LYS A 99 6.13 -12.34 -1.70
C LYS A 99 6.66 -11.72 -0.41
N PRO A 100 6.01 -10.67 0.12
CA PRO A 100 6.54 -9.96 1.26
C PRO A 100 6.45 -10.81 2.53
N SER A 101 7.47 -10.71 3.39
CA SER A 101 7.43 -11.23 4.75
C SER A 101 6.80 -10.22 5.73
N ILE A 102 6.75 -8.94 5.35
CA ILE A 102 6.12 -7.86 6.12
C ILE A 102 5.25 -7.03 5.18
N VAL A 103 4.01 -6.79 5.59
CA VAL A 103 3.09 -5.84 4.95
C VAL A 103 2.79 -4.71 5.94
N LEU A 104 3.07 -3.48 5.55
CA LEU A 104 2.69 -2.27 6.28
C LEU A 104 1.46 -1.69 5.59
N THR A 105 0.43 -1.35 6.36
CA THR A 105 -0.79 -0.73 5.82
C THR A 105 -1.48 0.12 6.88
N HIS A 106 -2.60 0.77 6.52
CA HIS A 106 -3.41 1.57 7.43
C HIS A 106 -4.01 0.77 8.59
N SER A 107 -4.49 1.49 9.61
CA SER A 107 -5.29 0.93 10.69
C SER A 107 -6.68 0.49 10.16
N PRO A 108 -7.30 -0.55 10.73
CA PRO A 108 -8.70 -0.86 10.46
C PRO A 108 -9.67 0.18 11.06
N GLU A 109 -9.18 1.01 11.99
CA GLU A 109 -9.90 2.13 12.60
C GLU A 109 -9.29 3.44 12.11
N ASP A 110 -9.89 4.03 11.08
CA ASP A 110 -9.48 5.31 10.49
C ASP A 110 -10.74 6.14 10.17
N TYR A 111 -10.59 7.47 10.11
CA TYR A 111 -11.69 8.37 9.76
C TYR A 111 -11.98 8.37 8.26
N MET A 112 -11.05 7.87 7.43
CA MET A 112 -11.12 7.91 5.99
C MET A 112 -11.48 6.53 5.42
N GLU A 113 -12.54 6.47 4.62
CA GLU A 113 -13.04 5.22 4.03
C GLU A 113 -11.99 4.53 3.15
N ASP A 114 -11.25 5.30 2.35
CA ASP A 114 -10.18 4.75 1.52
C ASP A 114 -9.07 4.09 2.35
N HIS A 115 -8.75 4.62 3.54
CA HIS A 115 -7.75 4.04 4.45
C HIS A 115 -8.24 2.71 5.03
N THR A 116 -9.48 2.68 5.53
CA THR A 116 -10.06 1.46 6.10
C THR A 116 -10.23 0.37 5.04
N ASN A 117 -10.68 0.73 3.83
CA ASN A 117 -10.79 -0.22 2.73
C ASN A 117 -9.43 -0.72 2.25
N THR A 118 -8.42 0.15 2.19
CA THR A 118 -7.03 -0.26 1.88
C THR A 118 -6.51 -1.26 2.91
N CYS A 119 -6.70 -1.00 4.19
CA CYS A 119 -6.34 -1.93 5.26
C CYS A 119 -7.01 -3.29 5.07
N ARG A 120 -8.33 -3.32 4.89
CA ARG A 120 -9.11 -4.56 4.70
C ARG A 120 -8.66 -5.34 3.48
N LEU A 121 -8.42 -4.66 2.35
CA LEU A 121 -7.91 -5.26 1.12
C LEU A 121 -6.51 -5.85 1.34
N ALA A 122 -5.59 -5.10 1.97
CA ALA A 122 -4.21 -5.52 2.18
C ALA A 122 -4.14 -6.75 3.10
N VAL A 123 -4.88 -6.74 4.22
CA VAL A 123 -4.95 -7.87 5.16
C VAL A 123 -5.51 -9.11 4.46
N THR A 124 -6.65 -8.96 3.75
CA THR A 124 -7.27 -10.10 3.05
C THR A 124 -6.38 -10.64 1.93
N ALA A 125 -5.75 -9.77 1.14
CA ALA A 125 -4.84 -10.19 0.08
C ALA A 125 -3.60 -10.92 0.64
N ALA A 126 -3.05 -10.47 1.77
CA ALA A 126 -1.95 -11.14 2.46
C ALA A 126 -2.37 -12.54 2.96
N VAL A 127 -3.54 -12.66 3.58
CA VAL A 127 -4.09 -13.95 4.06
C VAL A 127 -4.32 -14.92 2.90
N LEU A 128 -4.90 -14.46 1.78
CA LEU A 128 -5.10 -15.29 0.59
C LEU A 128 -3.79 -15.86 0.05
N CYS A 129 -2.70 -15.09 0.14
CA CYS A 129 -1.38 -15.56 -0.29
C CYS A 129 -0.77 -16.59 0.66
N VAL A 130 -1.00 -16.46 1.98
CA VAL A 130 -0.49 -17.41 2.99
C VAL A 130 -1.20 -18.77 2.91
N HIS A 131 -2.51 -18.78 2.70
CA HIS A 131 -3.31 -20.00 2.76
C HIS A 131 -3.46 -20.74 1.44
N GLY A 132 -2.89 -20.23 0.34
CA GLY A 132 -2.91 -20.92 -0.97
C GLY A 132 -4.33 -21.18 -1.51
N ILE A 133 -5.31 -20.35 -1.13
CA ILE A 133 -6.74 -20.52 -1.45
C ILE A 133 -7.01 -20.39 -2.96
N ASP A 134 -6.11 -19.80 -3.70
CA ASP A 134 -6.06 -19.91 -5.16
C ASP A 134 -4.85 -20.78 -5.53
N SER A 135 -5.02 -21.74 -6.40
CA SER A 135 -4.11 -22.82 -6.83
C SER A 135 -2.70 -22.39 -7.29
N CYS A 136 -2.32 -21.13 -7.10
CA CYS A 136 -1.06 -20.52 -7.56
C CYS A 136 -0.04 -20.22 -6.45
N CYS A 137 -0.35 -20.38 -5.16
CA CYS A 137 0.58 -19.96 -4.09
C CYS A 137 0.95 -21.07 -3.11
N LYS A 138 1.90 -21.92 -3.49
CA LYS A 138 2.47 -22.98 -2.61
C LYS A 138 3.57 -22.50 -1.65
N TYR A 139 3.92 -21.18 -1.58
CA TYR A 139 5.19 -20.75 -0.97
C TYR A 139 5.15 -19.53 -0.03
N CYS A 140 4.00 -19.01 0.37
CA CYS A 140 3.95 -17.92 1.35
C CYS A 140 3.61 -18.43 2.76
N SER A 141 4.62 -18.89 3.51
CA SER A 141 4.49 -19.14 4.94
C SER A 141 5.00 -17.91 5.72
N GLY A 142 4.14 -17.29 6.54
CA GLY A 142 4.57 -16.35 7.57
C GLY A 142 4.61 -14.87 7.17
N CYS A 143 3.63 -14.35 6.42
CA CYS A 143 3.48 -12.90 6.23
C CYS A 143 3.00 -12.23 7.54
N LEU A 144 3.76 -11.26 8.04
CA LEU A 144 3.39 -10.39 9.16
C LEU A 144 2.75 -9.11 8.63
N CYS A 145 1.50 -8.86 9.01
CA CYS A 145 0.79 -7.62 8.69
C CYS A 145 0.96 -6.63 9.84
N LEU A 146 1.58 -5.49 9.62
CA LEU A 146 1.69 -4.38 10.56
C LEU A 146 0.73 -3.27 10.15
N LEU A 147 -0.10 -2.84 11.10
CA LEU A 147 -1.14 -1.83 10.90
C LEU A 147 -0.67 -0.49 11.48
N PHE A 148 -0.83 0.59 10.74
CA PHE A 148 -0.51 1.94 11.19
C PHE A 148 -1.78 2.75 11.39
N ARG A 149 -1.94 3.29 12.60
CA ARG A 149 -3.06 4.16 12.98
C ARG A 149 -2.68 5.61 12.77
N ASN A 150 -3.51 6.37 12.07
CA ASN A 150 -3.39 7.81 12.01
C ASN A 150 -3.75 8.43 13.38
N GLN A 151 -2.83 9.18 13.99
CA GLN A 151 -3.02 9.76 15.33
C GLN A 151 -3.91 11.01 15.36
N HIS A 152 -4.44 11.49 14.22
CA HIS A 152 -5.19 12.73 14.13
C HIS A 152 -6.67 12.63 14.52
N SER A 153 -7.17 11.50 15.01
CA SER A 153 -8.59 11.30 15.35
C SER A 153 -8.92 11.42 16.85
N ARG A 154 -8.16 12.24 17.62
CA ARG A 154 -8.54 12.57 18.98
C ARG A 154 -8.50 14.10 19.16
N THR A 155 -9.55 14.77 18.78
CA THR A 155 -10.03 16.04 19.37
C THR A 155 -11.53 15.97 19.53
#